data_66c03a269b12abe86473758ced3d30f0
#
_entry.id   66c03a269b12abe86473758ced3d30f0
#
_cell.length_a   1.000
_cell.length_b   1.000
_cell.length_c   1.000
_cell.angle_alpha   90.00
_cell.angle_beta   90.00
_cell.angle_gamma   90.00
#
_symmetry.space_group_name_H-M   'P 1'
#
loop_
_entity.id
_entity.type
_entity.pdbx_description
1 polymer ?
#
loop_
_entity_poly.entity_id
_entity_poly.type
_entity_poly.pdbx_seq_one_letter_code
_entity_poly.pdbx_strand_id
1 'polypeptide(L)'
;MYYMNQDAVDYFRVDFTPDESIVGGKHYPLGAFAVEMMECGWSGAAEIRQPLKRFQKDFQVFLAARDASSEATAFHTMLELWQVLGKLPVYNKLMVEGHRLPGLIPYLRKHPDLLDEMLTPGTPRNEGYTRWMGKLEHLEDELQAFVKNTQWMLDEFFQKLSSRKRQDYIRAYARYRDAMEDAMQEKQDMEDEGEAWEDPSVDLDMLSFDFPVNISLVPVMDPKTHQPTLAEQMTFESLPGFLYMDLYKGMAAGNLPRRCAHCRRWFLAMGGYDTRYCNRVVLGTNGKTCRKVGAHEREKEKQKKETAVREYKRTYNRLKARKRRGRITVDEWNRQVVQAQELKDAFTARQMTKEEYVKKLNEF
;
A
#
# COMPACT_ATOMS: atom_id res chain seq x y z
N MET A 1 37.31 10.15 -10.40
CA MET A 1 36.68 10.57 -9.13
C MET A 1 35.37 9.80 -9.04
N TYR A 2 35.38 8.61 -8.40
CA TYR A 2 34.18 7.77 -8.26
C TYR A 2 33.40 8.33 -7.09
N TYR A 3 32.31 9.05 -7.38
CA TYR A 3 31.28 9.33 -6.39
C TYR A 3 30.72 7.98 -5.94
N MET A 4 31.03 7.60 -4.72
CA MET A 4 30.34 6.51 -4.06
C MET A 4 28.87 6.94 -4.00
N ASN A 5 28.00 6.12 -4.60
CA ASN A 5 26.56 6.30 -4.45
C ASN A 5 26.17 6.00 -2.99
N GLN A 6 26.50 6.91 -2.05
CA GLN A 6 25.78 7.08 -0.79
C GLN A 6 24.29 7.37 -1.08
N ASP A 7 24.00 7.57 -2.34
CA ASP A 7 22.89 8.25 -2.97
C ASP A 7 21.57 7.53 -2.81
N ALA A 8 21.53 6.20 -2.65
CA ALA A 8 20.23 5.50 -2.66
C ALA A 8 19.44 5.65 -1.35
N VAL A 9 20.12 5.90 -0.22
CA VAL A 9 19.45 6.14 1.07
C VAL A 9 19.38 7.62 1.40
N ASP A 10 20.39 8.40 1.01
CA ASP A 10 20.43 9.84 1.21
C ASP A 10 19.53 10.60 0.25
N TYR A 11 19.63 10.28 -1.03
CA TYR A 11 18.74 10.79 -2.07
C TYR A 11 18.75 9.86 -3.27
N PHE A 12 17.65 9.80 -3.99
CA PHE A 12 17.56 9.05 -5.24
C PHE A 12 16.72 9.81 -6.26
N ARG A 13 16.94 9.52 -7.52
CA ARG A 13 16.25 10.16 -8.64
C ARG A 13 15.26 9.22 -9.28
N VAL A 14 14.11 9.77 -9.59
CA VAL A 14 13.05 9.09 -10.33
C VAL A 14 12.57 10.01 -11.44
N ASP A 15 12.47 9.49 -12.65
CA ASP A 15 11.90 10.22 -13.77
C ASP A 15 10.41 9.87 -13.88
N PHE A 16 9.58 10.89 -13.95
CA PHE A 16 8.13 10.73 -14.10
C PHE A 16 7.69 11.22 -15.47
N THR A 17 7.02 10.36 -16.21
CA THR A 17 6.22 10.73 -17.38
C THR A 17 4.74 10.84 -16.96
N PRO A 18 3.81 11.29 -17.83
CA PRO A 18 2.39 11.34 -17.49
C PRO A 18 1.78 9.99 -17.05
N ASP A 19 2.34 8.86 -17.49
CA ASP A 19 1.76 7.54 -17.28
C ASP A 19 2.63 6.58 -16.46
N GLU A 20 3.93 6.85 -16.33
CA GLU A 20 4.90 5.92 -15.78
C GLU A 20 5.95 6.63 -14.91
N SER A 21 6.50 5.90 -13.93
CA SER A 21 7.73 6.26 -13.22
C SER A 21 8.88 5.40 -13.73
N ILE A 22 10.08 5.99 -13.85
CA ILE A 22 11.28 5.31 -14.33
C ILE A 22 12.27 5.28 -13.18
N VAL A 23 12.58 4.08 -12.69
CA VAL A 23 13.50 3.83 -11.58
C VAL A 23 14.57 2.86 -12.04
N GLY A 24 15.84 3.25 -11.91
CA GLY A 24 16.96 2.44 -12.38
C GLY A 24 16.85 2.06 -13.86
N GLY A 25 16.35 2.97 -14.70
CA GLY A 25 16.13 2.76 -16.14
C GLY A 25 14.99 1.82 -16.51
N LYS A 26 14.17 1.39 -15.53
CA LYS A 26 13.00 0.51 -15.77
C LYS A 26 11.71 1.29 -15.54
N HIS A 27 10.72 1.00 -16.37
CA HIS A 27 9.41 1.64 -16.38
C HIS A 27 8.42 0.92 -15.46
N TYR A 28 7.69 1.68 -14.64
CA TYR A 28 6.68 1.18 -13.70
C TYR A 28 5.42 2.03 -13.81
N PRO A 29 4.21 1.45 -13.69
CA PRO A 29 2.98 2.24 -13.61
C PRO A 29 3.01 3.16 -12.39
N LEU A 30 2.52 4.40 -12.53
CA LEU A 30 2.37 5.34 -11.42
C LEU A 30 1.51 4.72 -10.29
N GLY A 31 1.97 4.80 -9.06
CA GLY A 31 1.35 4.19 -7.88
C GLY A 31 1.81 2.75 -7.59
N ALA A 32 2.71 2.19 -8.40
CA ALA A 32 3.18 0.81 -8.22
C ALA A 32 4.00 0.62 -6.93
N PHE A 33 4.85 1.58 -6.60
CA PHE A 33 5.71 1.51 -5.41
C PHE A 33 4.92 1.73 -4.12
N ALA A 34 3.91 2.59 -4.14
CA ALA A 34 2.97 2.73 -3.03
C ALA A 34 2.24 1.41 -2.76
N VAL A 35 1.81 0.68 -3.81
CA VAL A 35 1.22 -0.66 -3.65
C VAL A 35 2.22 -1.68 -3.12
N GLU A 36 3.48 -1.67 -3.59
CA GLU A 36 4.51 -2.55 -3.07
C GLU A 36 4.71 -2.31 -1.56
N MET A 37 4.75 -1.04 -1.11
CA MET A 37 4.87 -0.72 0.32
C MET A 37 3.64 -1.15 1.12
N MET A 38 2.45 -0.90 0.64
CA MET A 38 1.21 -1.38 1.26
C MET A 38 1.17 -2.90 1.37
N GLU A 39 1.80 -3.62 0.44
CA GLU A 39 1.89 -5.08 0.45
C GLU A 39 2.96 -5.61 1.41
N CYS A 40 4.09 -4.91 1.56
CA CYS A 40 5.09 -5.17 2.60
C CYS A 40 4.47 -4.97 3.99
N GLY A 41 3.64 -3.95 4.12
CA GLY A 41 2.88 -3.66 5.32
C GLY A 41 3.77 -3.34 6.53
N TRP A 42 3.15 -3.38 7.69
CA TRP A 42 3.75 -3.06 8.96
C TRP A 42 4.96 -3.95 9.33
N SER A 43 4.86 -5.25 9.05
CA SER A 43 5.93 -6.21 9.36
C SER A 43 7.20 -5.98 8.53
N GLY A 44 7.04 -5.56 7.27
CA GLY A 44 8.19 -5.30 6.40
C GLY A 44 9.00 -4.07 6.86
N ALA A 45 8.34 -3.03 7.35
CA ALA A 45 9.00 -1.86 7.92
C ALA A 45 9.72 -2.20 9.25
N ALA A 46 9.10 -3.00 10.12
CA ALA A 46 9.65 -3.38 11.43
C ALA A 46 10.93 -4.23 11.35
N GLU A 47 11.19 -4.88 10.21
CA GLU A 47 12.43 -5.65 10.00
C GLU A 47 13.70 -4.77 10.02
N ILE A 48 13.59 -3.45 9.86
CA ILE A 48 14.73 -2.53 9.77
C ILE A 48 15.40 -2.29 11.14
N ARG A 49 14.60 -2.17 12.19
CA ARG A 49 15.03 -1.67 13.51
C ARG A 49 16.21 -2.44 14.11
N GLN A 50 16.18 -3.75 14.10
CA GLN A 50 17.22 -4.56 14.74
C GLN A 50 18.54 -4.57 13.95
N PRO A 51 18.54 -4.78 12.61
CA PRO A 51 19.76 -4.64 11.83
C PRO A 51 20.39 -3.23 11.91
N LEU A 52 19.55 -2.17 11.93
CA LEU A 52 20.04 -0.81 12.06
C LEU A 52 20.75 -0.58 13.40
N LYS A 53 20.14 -0.97 14.52
CA LYS A 53 20.77 -0.83 15.86
C LYS A 53 22.09 -1.60 15.97
N ARG A 54 22.16 -2.80 15.40
CA ARG A 54 23.41 -3.57 15.38
C ARG A 54 24.46 -2.85 14.54
N PHE A 55 24.13 -2.44 13.36
CA PHE A 55 25.04 -1.70 12.50
C PHE A 55 25.56 -0.41 13.16
N GLN A 56 24.67 0.42 13.73
CA GLN A 56 25.06 1.64 14.42
C GLN A 56 26.08 1.39 15.51
N LYS A 57 25.80 0.39 16.38
CA LYS A 57 26.70 0.00 17.47
C LYS A 57 28.07 -0.45 16.94
N ASP A 58 28.08 -1.37 16.00
CA ASP A 58 29.32 -1.98 15.51
C ASP A 58 30.13 -1.01 14.66
N PHE A 59 29.45 -0.10 13.94
CA PHE A 59 30.10 0.97 13.21
C PHE A 59 30.77 1.99 14.14
N GLN A 60 30.13 2.35 15.25
CA GLN A 60 30.75 3.20 16.26
C GLN A 60 31.98 2.55 16.88
N VAL A 61 31.95 1.23 17.15
CA VAL A 61 33.13 0.49 17.62
C VAL A 61 34.27 0.53 16.58
N PHE A 62 33.93 0.37 15.30
CA PHE A 62 34.92 0.47 14.20
C PHE A 62 35.51 1.90 14.12
N LEU A 63 34.69 2.93 14.22
CA LEU A 63 35.17 4.34 14.20
C LEU A 63 36.18 4.63 15.33
N ALA A 64 35.98 4.00 16.50
CA ALA A 64 36.86 4.16 17.66
C ALA A 64 38.12 3.29 17.58
N ALA A 65 38.00 1.99 17.28
CA ALA A 65 39.10 1.01 17.33
C ALA A 65 39.95 0.98 16.06
N ARG A 66 39.34 1.17 14.89
CA ARG A 66 39.99 1.21 13.56
C ARG A 66 40.84 -0.03 13.22
N ASP A 67 40.52 -1.16 13.84
CA ASP A 67 41.22 -2.43 13.63
C ASP A 67 40.45 -3.36 12.68
N ALA A 68 41.12 -4.46 12.24
CA ALA A 68 40.56 -5.40 11.29
C ALA A 68 39.36 -6.20 11.85
N SER A 69 39.29 -6.40 13.17
CA SER A 69 38.20 -7.14 13.81
C SER A 69 36.93 -6.30 13.84
N SER A 70 37.01 -5.06 14.29
CA SER A 70 35.88 -4.11 14.30
C SER A 70 35.41 -3.79 12.89
N GLU A 71 36.34 -3.66 11.90
CA GLU A 71 36.00 -3.54 10.48
C GLU A 71 35.13 -4.72 10.01
N ALA A 72 35.56 -5.94 10.25
CA ALA A 72 34.83 -7.14 9.81
C ALA A 72 33.42 -7.21 10.43
N THR A 73 33.29 -6.85 11.70
CA THR A 73 31.99 -6.84 12.41
C THR A 73 31.06 -5.76 11.85
N ALA A 74 31.54 -4.53 11.70
CA ALA A 74 30.76 -3.43 11.14
C ALA A 74 30.37 -3.70 9.66
N PHE A 75 31.25 -4.34 8.91
CA PHE A 75 30.95 -4.74 7.54
C PHE A 75 29.83 -5.80 7.47
N HIS A 76 29.86 -6.78 8.38
CA HIS A 76 28.84 -7.83 8.44
C HIS A 76 27.46 -7.25 8.78
N THR A 77 27.35 -6.42 9.81
CA THR A 77 26.09 -5.79 10.23
C THR A 77 25.58 -4.79 9.20
N MET A 78 26.47 -4.11 8.47
CA MET A 78 26.10 -3.30 7.31
C MET A 78 25.46 -4.12 6.19
N LEU A 79 25.99 -5.30 5.89
CA LEU A 79 25.40 -6.21 4.90
C LEU A 79 24.01 -6.70 5.34
N GLU A 80 23.84 -7.03 6.62
CA GLU A 80 22.53 -7.42 7.15
C GLU A 80 21.50 -6.28 6.97
N LEU A 81 21.85 -5.06 7.37
CA LEU A 81 21.00 -3.88 7.18
C LEU A 81 20.66 -3.68 5.69
N TRP A 82 21.66 -3.80 4.84
CA TRP A 82 21.50 -3.63 3.39
C TRP A 82 20.56 -4.66 2.77
N GLN A 83 20.61 -5.91 3.22
CA GLN A 83 19.68 -6.95 2.79
C GLN A 83 18.24 -6.65 3.15
N VAL A 84 18.01 -6.05 4.32
CA VAL A 84 16.67 -5.65 4.74
C VAL A 84 16.17 -4.44 3.95
N LEU A 85 16.98 -3.39 3.84
CA LEU A 85 16.65 -2.20 3.03
C LEU A 85 16.38 -2.59 1.55
N GLY A 86 17.15 -3.54 1.01
CA GLY A 86 16.96 -4.05 -0.35
C GLY A 86 15.66 -4.80 -0.59
N LYS A 87 14.86 -5.09 0.44
CA LYS A 87 13.50 -5.63 0.30
C LYS A 87 12.44 -4.53 0.12
N LEU A 88 12.76 -3.30 0.52
CA LEU A 88 11.82 -2.19 0.44
C LEU A 88 11.59 -1.75 -1.01
N PRO A 89 10.39 -1.24 -1.32
CA PRO A 89 10.10 -0.63 -2.61
C PRO A 89 11.14 0.43 -2.98
N VAL A 90 11.41 0.58 -4.25
CA VAL A 90 12.45 1.45 -4.81
C VAL A 90 13.87 0.96 -4.48
N TYR A 91 14.22 0.76 -3.22
CA TYR A 91 15.53 0.25 -2.85
C TYR A 91 15.80 -1.12 -3.47
N ASN A 92 14.81 -2.01 -3.55
CA ASN A 92 14.91 -3.28 -4.24
C ASN A 92 15.17 -3.17 -5.75
N LYS A 93 14.98 -1.98 -6.35
CA LYS A 93 15.30 -1.69 -7.75
C LYS A 93 16.65 -0.98 -7.90
N LEU A 94 17.00 -0.09 -6.97
CA LEU A 94 18.22 0.71 -7.01
C LEU A 94 19.43 -0.03 -6.43
N MET A 95 19.20 -0.87 -5.41
CA MET A 95 20.27 -1.60 -4.72
C MET A 95 20.72 -2.89 -5.40
N VAL A 96 19.99 -3.37 -6.41
CA VAL A 96 20.38 -4.58 -7.16
C VAL A 96 21.75 -4.40 -7.86
N GLU A 97 22.15 -3.18 -8.19
CA GLU A 97 23.48 -2.85 -8.68
C GLU A 97 24.50 -2.54 -7.57
N GLY A 98 24.06 -2.64 -6.31
CA GLY A 98 24.77 -2.21 -5.10
C GLY A 98 25.94 -3.10 -4.65
N HIS A 99 26.72 -3.65 -5.57
CA HIS A 99 28.06 -4.20 -5.27
C HIS A 99 29.05 -3.16 -4.69
N ARG A 100 28.61 -1.91 -4.48
CA ARG A 100 29.50 -0.78 -4.12
C ARG A 100 29.55 -0.47 -2.63
N LEU A 101 28.50 -0.75 -1.86
CA LEU A 101 28.51 -0.51 -0.41
C LEU A 101 29.44 -1.44 0.40
N PRO A 102 29.60 -2.72 0.04
CA PRO A 102 30.60 -3.55 0.70
C PRO A 102 32.00 -2.94 0.73
N GLY A 103 32.32 -2.06 -0.21
CA GLY A 103 33.58 -1.35 -0.26
C GLY A 103 33.75 -0.16 0.70
N LEU A 104 32.67 0.36 1.31
CA LEU A 104 32.73 1.58 2.12
C LEU A 104 33.61 1.40 3.36
N ILE A 105 33.33 0.42 4.20
CA ILE A 105 34.09 0.23 5.45
C ILE A 105 35.56 -0.11 5.18
N PRO A 106 35.91 -1.06 4.28
CA PRO A 106 37.30 -1.27 3.88
C PRO A 106 37.97 -0.03 3.26
N TYR A 107 37.22 0.80 2.55
CA TYR A 107 37.72 2.06 1.99
C TYR A 107 38.04 3.06 3.10
N LEU A 108 37.11 3.26 4.05
CA LEU A 108 37.32 4.17 5.18
C LEU A 108 38.52 3.76 6.03
N ARG A 109 38.74 2.47 6.25
CA ARG A 109 39.96 2.00 6.96
C ARG A 109 41.26 2.41 6.26
N LYS A 110 41.27 2.39 4.93
CA LYS A 110 42.44 2.80 4.11
C LYS A 110 42.65 4.31 4.05
N HIS A 111 41.66 5.08 4.48
CA HIS A 111 41.63 6.53 4.45
C HIS A 111 41.28 7.09 5.85
N PRO A 112 42.21 7.00 6.83
CA PRO A 112 41.94 7.43 8.19
C PRO A 112 41.64 8.91 8.31
N ASP A 113 42.14 9.75 7.42
CA ASP A 113 41.82 11.17 7.26
C ASP A 113 40.30 11.38 7.05
N LEU A 114 39.64 10.51 6.28
CA LEU A 114 38.19 10.60 6.06
C LEU A 114 37.41 10.20 7.31
N LEU A 115 37.90 9.25 8.09
CA LEU A 115 37.30 8.89 9.37
C LEU A 115 37.41 10.04 10.38
N ASP A 116 38.57 10.69 10.44
CA ASP A 116 38.78 11.86 11.30
C ASP A 116 37.84 12.99 10.92
N GLU A 117 37.66 13.24 9.63
CA GLU A 117 36.71 14.23 9.13
C GLU A 117 35.26 13.88 9.48
N MET A 118 34.87 12.59 9.36
CA MET A 118 33.53 12.12 9.73
C MET A 118 33.25 12.29 11.24
N LEU A 119 34.27 12.17 12.09
CA LEU A 119 34.15 12.30 13.53
C LEU A 119 34.27 13.75 14.03
N THR A 120 34.76 14.66 13.18
CA THR A 120 34.97 16.07 13.57
C THR A 120 33.68 16.88 13.32
N PRO A 121 33.00 17.34 14.37
CA PRO A 121 31.79 18.16 14.22
C PRO A 121 31.99 19.39 13.35
N GLY A 122 31.01 19.71 12.50
CA GLY A 122 31.03 20.88 11.62
C GLY A 122 31.79 20.66 10.31
N THR A 123 32.34 19.49 10.06
CA THR A 123 32.85 19.14 8.74
C THR A 123 31.72 18.66 7.81
N PRO A 124 31.81 18.89 6.50
CA PRO A 124 30.79 18.42 5.55
C PRO A 124 30.55 16.91 5.61
N ARG A 125 31.59 16.14 5.95
CA ARG A 125 31.45 14.66 6.09
C ARG A 125 30.73 14.26 7.36
N ASN A 126 31.00 14.95 8.48
CA ASN A 126 30.29 14.75 9.73
C ASN A 126 28.81 15.08 9.57
N GLU A 127 28.49 16.20 8.94
CA GLU A 127 27.11 16.60 8.65
C GLU A 127 26.40 15.57 7.76
N GLY A 128 27.06 15.08 6.70
CA GLY A 128 26.54 14.03 5.83
C GLY A 128 26.29 12.72 6.59
N TYR A 129 27.26 12.29 7.42
CA TYR A 129 27.13 11.09 8.25
C TYR A 129 25.97 11.21 9.24
N THR A 130 25.88 12.31 9.98
CA THR A 130 24.83 12.56 10.98
C THR A 130 23.46 12.57 10.32
N ARG A 131 23.32 13.25 9.18
CA ARG A 131 22.08 13.29 8.41
C ARG A 131 21.67 11.90 7.92
N TRP A 132 22.61 11.12 7.38
CA TRP A 132 22.35 9.75 6.90
C TRP A 132 21.88 8.84 8.04
N MET A 133 22.54 8.89 9.19
CA MET A 133 22.16 8.10 10.36
C MET A 133 20.78 8.49 10.89
N GLY A 134 20.49 9.80 10.98
CA GLY A 134 19.18 10.30 11.40
C GLY A 134 18.05 9.84 10.46
N LYS A 135 18.26 9.87 9.14
CA LYS A 135 17.27 9.34 8.19
C LYS A 135 16.98 7.85 8.39
N LEU A 136 18.02 7.05 8.68
CA LEU A 136 17.82 5.63 8.94
C LEU A 136 17.08 5.37 10.26
N GLU A 137 17.31 6.17 11.29
CA GLU A 137 16.65 6.05 12.60
C GLU A 137 15.14 6.26 12.49
N HIS A 138 14.70 7.21 11.68
CA HIS A 138 13.28 7.53 11.50
C HIS A 138 12.61 6.73 10.40
N LEU A 139 13.36 6.04 9.55
CA LEU A 139 12.82 5.37 8.36
C LEU A 139 11.72 4.35 8.67
N GLU A 140 11.87 3.56 9.76
CA GLU A 140 10.85 2.59 10.14
C GLU A 140 9.54 3.27 10.52
N ASP A 141 9.61 4.27 11.39
CA ASP A 141 8.44 4.98 11.90
C ASP A 141 7.72 5.74 10.76
N GLU A 142 8.49 6.40 9.89
CA GLU A 142 7.96 7.07 8.70
C GLU A 142 7.27 6.10 7.71
N LEU A 143 7.83 4.90 7.49
CA LEU A 143 7.21 3.90 6.62
C LEU A 143 5.96 3.29 7.25
N GLN A 144 5.96 3.10 8.56
CA GLN A 144 4.78 2.65 9.30
C GLN A 144 3.66 3.69 9.23
N ALA A 145 4.00 4.96 9.41
CA ALA A 145 3.06 6.07 9.26
C ALA A 145 2.49 6.14 7.83
N PHE A 146 3.36 6.00 6.81
CA PHE A 146 2.89 5.93 5.42
C PHE A 146 1.86 4.83 5.20
N VAL A 147 2.13 3.61 5.68
CA VAL A 147 1.21 2.46 5.53
C VAL A 147 -0.10 2.72 6.27
N LYS A 148 -0.03 3.20 7.52
CA LYS A 148 -1.18 3.48 8.37
C LYS A 148 -2.07 4.57 7.77
N ASN A 149 -1.50 5.73 7.47
CA ASN A 149 -2.21 6.88 6.95
C ASN A 149 -2.80 6.61 5.54
N THR A 150 -2.03 5.93 4.68
CA THR A 150 -2.53 5.53 3.36
C THR A 150 -3.66 4.51 3.47
N GLN A 151 -3.57 3.54 4.38
CA GLN A 151 -4.65 2.57 4.59
C GLN A 151 -5.92 3.26 5.07
N TRP A 152 -5.81 4.13 6.08
CA TRP A 152 -6.94 4.89 6.60
C TRP A 152 -7.59 5.76 5.52
N MET A 153 -6.76 6.51 4.76
CA MET A 153 -7.24 7.29 3.62
C MET A 153 -8.04 6.43 2.62
N LEU A 154 -7.51 5.28 2.24
CA LEU A 154 -8.14 4.39 1.26
C LEU A 154 -9.44 3.79 1.78
N ASP A 155 -9.47 3.37 3.05
CA ASP A 155 -10.63 2.71 3.65
C ASP A 155 -11.79 3.69 3.89
N GLU A 156 -11.52 4.90 4.37
CA GLU A 156 -12.56 5.88 4.70
C GLU A 156 -13.05 6.69 3.48
N PHE A 157 -12.18 7.10 2.59
CA PHE A 157 -12.54 8.03 1.52
C PHE A 157 -12.68 7.38 0.14
N PHE A 158 -11.97 6.29 -0.13
CA PHE A 158 -11.92 5.70 -1.48
C PHE A 158 -12.70 4.40 -1.62
N GLN A 159 -12.82 3.57 -0.57
CA GLN A 159 -13.57 2.31 -0.68
C GLN A 159 -15.06 2.52 -0.94
N LYS A 160 -15.64 3.56 -0.39
CA LYS A 160 -17.07 3.91 -0.47
C LYS A 160 -17.47 4.57 -1.81
N LEU A 161 -16.52 4.83 -2.71
CA LEU A 161 -16.80 5.46 -3.99
C LEU A 161 -17.68 4.57 -4.89
N SER A 162 -18.80 5.11 -5.35
CA SER A 162 -19.71 4.46 -6.30
C SER A 162 -19.17 4.46 -7.73
N SER A 163 -18.38 5.45 -8.10
CA SER A 163 -17.65 5.61 -9.36
C SER A 163 -16.16 5.75 -9.08
N ARG A 164 -15.33 5.28 -10.01
CA ARG A 164 -13.87 5.21 -9.85
C ARG A 164 -13.13 5.85 -11.01
N LYS A 165 -13.64 6.99 -11.44
CA LYS A 165 -12.98 7.84 -12.44
C LYS A 165 -11.92 8.70 -11.75
N ARG A 166 -10.94 9.17 -12.51
CA ARG A 166 -9.90 10.11 -12.03
C ARG A 166 -10.47 11.25 -11.18
N GLN A 167 -11.56 11.88 -11.65
CA GLN A 167 -12.19 12.99 -10.93
C GLN A 167 -12.79 12.59 -9.58
N ASP A 168 -13.27 11.36 -9.44
CA ASP A 168 -13.81 10.87 -8.17
C ASP A 168 -12.69 10.64 -7.14
N TYR A 169 -11.51 10.21 -7.60
CA TYR A 169 -10.32 10.09 -6.75
C TYR A 169 -9.84 11.46 -6.27
N ILE A 170 -9.80 12.46 -7.15
CA ILE A 170 -9.41 13.83 -6.79
C ILE A 170 -10.38 14.41 -5.73
N ARG A 171 -11.70 14.22 -5.90
CA ARG A 171 -12.70 14.65 -4.92
C ARG A 171 -12.59 13.90 -3.58
N ALA A 172 -12.28 12.61 -3.62
CA ALA A 172 -12.07 11.83 -2.41
C ALA A 172 -10.83 12.30 -1.66
N TYR A 173 -9.76 12.62 -2.39
CA TYR A 173 -8.53 13.15 -1.82
C TYR A 173 -8.72 14.56 -1.22
N ALA A 174 -9.49 15.43 -1.88
CA ALA A 174 -9.82 16.74 -1.31
C ALA A 174 -10.52 16.59 0.05
N ARG A 175 -11.55 15.72 0.13
CA ARG A 175 -12.23 15.44 1.40
C ARG A 175 -11.33 14.83 2.48
N TYR A 176 -10.36 14.00 2.05
CA TYR A 176 -9.34 13.47 2.95
C TYR A 176 -8.47 14.59 3.50
N ARG A 177 -8.01 15.51 2.65
CA ARG A 177 -7.22 16.68 3.04
C ARG A 177 -7.96 17.55 4.05
N ASP A 178 -9.20 17.90 3.75
CA ASP A 178 -10.05 18.70 4.63
C ASP A 178 -10.19 18.03 6.01
N ALA A 179 -10.48 16.71 6.04
CA ALA A 179 -10.60 15.96 7.27
C ALA A 179 -9.29 15.84 8.07
N MET A 180 -8.15 15.84 7.40
CA MET A 180 -6.83 15.81 8.08
C MET A 180 -6.47 17.17 8.64
N GLU A 181 -6.77 18.26 7.93
CA GLU A 181 -6.57 19.62 8.41
C GLU A 181 -7.44 19.89 9.65
N ASP A 182 -8.71 19.45 9.64
CA ASP A 182 -9.60 19.51 10.81
C ASP A 182 -9.05 18.69 12.00
N ALA A 183 -8.58 17.45 11.75
CA ALA A 183 -8.02 16.59 12.80
C ALA A 183 -6.69 17.13 13.37
N MET A 184 -5.86 17.76 12.55
CA MET A 184 -4.63 18.42 13.02
C MET A 184 -4.95 19.63 13.92
N GLN A 185 -5.99 20.40 13.57
CA GLN A 185 -6.43 21.52 14.40
C GLN A 185 -7.03 21.02 15.73
N GLU A 186 -7.89 20.01 15.70
CA GLU A 186 -8.47 19.40 16.90
C GLU A 186 -7.37 18.86 17.83
N LYS A 187 -6.36 18.18 17.29
CA LYS A 187 -5.21 17.71 18.05
C LYS A 187 -4.48 18.87 18.73
N GLN A 188 -4.21 19.97 17.99
CA GLN A 188 -3.53 21.13 18.54
C GLN A 188 -4.35 21.77 19.68
N ASP A 189 -5.66 21.91 19.50
CA ASP A 189 -6.56 22.46 20.50
C ASP A 189 -6.57 21.59 21.78
N MET A 190 -6.59 20.24 21.66
CA MET A 190 -6.49 19.32 22.79
C MET A 190 -5.13 19.43 23.51
N GLU A 191 -4.02 19.49 22.76
CA GLU A 191 -2.68 19.65 23.34
C GLU A 191 -2.54 20.98 24.10
N ASP A 192 -3.12 22.06 23.59
CA ASP A 192 -3.14 23.38 24.24
C ASP A 192 -3.97 23.37 25.55
N GLU A 193 -4.99 22.47 25.63
CA GLU A 193 -5.78 22.22 26.85
C GLU A 193 -5.13 21.18 27.78
N GLY A 194 -3.99 20.60 27.40
CA GLY A 194 -3.25 19.59 28.17
C GLY A 194 -3.85 18.19 28.06
N GLU A 195 -4.66 17.95 27.04
CA GLU A 195 -5.20 16.63 26.71
C GLU A 195 -4.36 15.94 25.64
N ALA A 196 -4.35 14.59 25.62
CA ALA A 196 -3.62 13.82 24.63
C ALA A 196 -4.56 13.40 23.48
N TRP A 197 -4.07 13.50 22.25
CA TRP A 197 -4.74 12.94 21.08
C TRP A 197 -4.68 11.40 21.11
N GLU A 198 -5.82 10.73 21.12
CA GLU A 198 -5.90 9.27 21.30
C GLU A 198 -6.39 8.49 20.08
N ASP A 199 -6.56 9.08 18.88
CA ASP A 199 -7.01 8.32 17.71
C ASP A 199 -5.86 7.47 17.15
N PRO A 200 -5.90 6.12 17.34
CA PRO A 200 -4.85 5.23 16.85
C PRO A 200 -4.95 4.94 15.34
N SER A 201 -5.99 5.42 14.66
CA SER A 201 -6.26 5.07 13.25
C SER A 201 -5.39 5.83 12.26
N VAL A 202 -4.94 7.02 12.63
CA VAL A 202 -4.06 7.88 11.84
C VAL A 202 -2.86 8.34 12.65
N ASP A 203 -1.75 8.60 11.99
CA ASP A 203 -0.54 9.15 12.61
C ASP A 203 -0.38 10.60 12.15
N LEU A 204 -0.91 11.53 12.93
CA LEU A 204 -0.88 12.95 12.62
C LEU A 204 0.52 13.56 12.78
N ASP A 205 1.35 13.04 13.68
CA ASP A 205 2.71 13.53 13.91
C ASP A 205 3.62 13.32 12.71
N MET A 206 3.42 12.20 12.01
CA MET A 206 4.18 11.83 10.82
C MET A 206 3.44 12.17 9.52
N LEU A 207 2.30 12.88 9.61
CA LEU A 207 1.57 13.29 8.42
C LEU A 207 2.14 14.61 7.90
N SER A 208 2.66 14.58 6.68
CA SER A 208 3.06 15.77 5.95
C SER A 208 2.46 15.75 4.56
N PHE A 209 2.02 16.92 4.11
CA PHE A 209 1.58 17.14 2.74
C PHE A 209 2.62 17.90 1.93
N ASP A 210 3.66 18.38 2.60
CA ASP A 210 4.74 19.15 2.00
C ASP A 210 6.02 18.32 1.98
N PHE A 211 6.44 17.94 0.77
CA PHE A 211 7.67 17.20 0.54
C PHE A 211 8.59 18.07 -0.32
N PRO A 212 9.73 18.52 0.20
CA PRO A 212 10.69 19.24 -0.62
C PRO A 212 11.24 18.31 -1.71
N VAL A 213 11.04 18.68 -2.96
CA VAL A 213 11.49 17.92 -4.12
C VAL A 213 12.18 18.84 -5.11
N ASN A 214 13.40 18.50 -5.49
CA ASN A 214 14.07 19.17 -6.59
C ASN A 214 13.61 18.55 -7.92
N ILE A 215 13.10 19.40 -8.83
CA ILE A 215 12.57 18.96 -10.12
C ILE A 215 13.44 19.51 -11.24
N SER A 216 13.82 18.66 -12.18
CA SER A 216 14.42 19.04 -13.46
C SER A 216 13.68 18.34 -14.61
N LEU A 217 13.74 18.90 -15.81
CA LEU A 217 13.19 18.29 -17.00
C LEU A 217 14.30 17.59 -17.77
N VAL A 218 14.09 16.31 -18.06
CA VAL A 218 15.08 15.48 -18.77
C VAL A 218 14.42 14.77 -19.96
N PRO A 219 15.13 14.62 -21.08
CA PRO A 219 14.65 13.79 -22.17
C PRO A 219 14.83 12.31 -21.81
N VAL A 220 13.78 11.52 -21.94
CA VAL A 220 13.79 10.05 -21.81
C VAL A 220 13.25 9.42 -23.09
N MET A 221 13.68 8.19 -23.40
CA MET A 221 13.16 7.47 -24.55
C MET A 221 11.89 6.74 -24.19
N ASP A 222 10.80 7.01 -24.89
CA ASP A 222 9.57 6.23 -24.75
C ASP A 222 9.81 4.82 -25.34
N PRO A 223 9.66 3.74 -24.56
CA PRO A 223 9.95 2.37 -25.00
C PRO A 223 8.97 1.87 -26.09
N LYS A 224 7.80 2.48 -26.25
CA LYS A 224 6.79 2.08 -27.22
C LYS A 224 6.99 2.77 -28.58
N THR A 225 7.28 4.05 -28.55
CA THR A 225 7.41 4.87 -29.77
C THR A 225 8.84 5.05 -30.23
N HIS A 226 9.83 4.75 -29.35
CA HIS A 226 11.25 5.03 -29.57
C HIS A 226 11.55 6.50 -29.88
N GLN A 227 10.69 7.41 -29.38
CA GLN A 227 10.86 8.86 -29.52
C GLN A 227 11.24 9.47 -28.17
N PRO A 228 12.05 10.53 -28.15
CA PRO A 228 12.31 11.26 -26.93
C PRO A 228 11.05 11.95 -26.44
N THR A 229 10.77 11.81 -25.14
CA THR A 229 9.73 12.55 -24.42
C THR A 229 10.35 13.25 -23.21
N LEU A 230 9.70 14.32 -22.75
CA LEU A 230 10.15 14.99 -21.52
C LEU A 230 9.59 14.26 -20.30
N ALA A 231 10.47 14.01 -19.34
CA ALA A 231 10.12 13.52 -18.03
C ALA A 231 10.50 14.55 -16.95
N GLU A 232 9.72 14.58 -15.88
CA GLU A 232 10.06 15.29 -14.65
C GLU A 232 11.02 14.42 -13.84
N GLN A 233 12.30 14.76 -13.83
CA GLN A 233 13.24 14.11 -12.93
C GLN A 233 13.13 14.72 -11.55
N MET A 234 12.71 13.95 -10.59
CA MET A 234 12.56 14.35 -9.19
C MET A 234 13.64 13.70 -8.33
N THR A 235 14.25 14.52 -7.47
CA THR A 235 15.22 14.04 -6.49
C THR A 235 14.55 13.98 -5.13
N PHE A 236 14.52 12.81 -4.52
CA PHE A 236 13.91 12.54 -3.23
C PHE A 236 15.00 12.34 -2.17
N GLU A 237 14.82 12.98 -1.03
CA GLU A 237 15.66 12.82 0.15
C GLU A 237 15.13 11.79 1.15
N SER A 238 13.89 11.30 0.95
CA SER A 238 13.31 10.26 1.79
C SER A 238 12.46 9.29 0.98
N LEU A 239 12.46 8.02 1.39
CA LEU A 239 11.61 7.00 0.77
C LEU A 239 10.11 7.30 0.96
N PRO A 240 9.61 7.70 2.14
CA PRO A 240 8.21 8.08 2.31
C PRO A 240 7.77 9.22 1.39
N GLY A 241 8.58 10.27 1.25
CA GLY A 241 8.28 11.37 0.33
C GLY A 241 8.08 10.89 -1.13
N PHE A 242 8.93 9.95 -1.58
CA PHE A 242 8.73 9.32 -2.88
C PHE A 242 7.43 8.49 -2.93
N LEU A 243 7.16 7.68 -1.90
CA LEU A 243 5.97 6.82 -1.88
C LEU A 243 4.67 7.64 -1.91
N TYR A 244 4.62 8.77 -1.22
CA TYR A 244 3.49 9.70 -1.32
C TYR A 244 3.39 10.32 -2.71
N MET A 245 4.51 10.73 -3.31
CA MET A 245 4.50 11.27 -4.67
C MET A 245 4.05 10.23 -5.70
N ASP A 246 4.52 8.98 -5.62
CA ASP A 246 4.08 7.89 -6.48
C ASP A 246 2.58 7.62 -6.32
N LEU A 247 2.08 7.62 -5.07
CA LEU A 247 0.66 7.49 -4.76
C LEU A 247 -0.18 8.61 -5.39
N TYR A 248 0.24 9.86 -5.25
CA TYR A 248 -0.50 11.03 -5.75
C TYR A 248 -0.48 11.11 -7.27
N LYS A 249 0.67 10.87 -7.90
CA LYS A 249 0.77 10.78 -9.37
C LYS A 249 -0.06 9.60 -9.89
N GLY A 250 -0.03 8.44 -9.21
CA GLY A 250 -0.89 7.30 -9.51
C GLY A 250 -2.38 7.67 -9.48
N MET A 251 -2.82 8.32 -8.41
CA MET A 251 -4.19 8.79 -8.24
C MET A 251 -4.58 9.79 -9.34
N ALA A 252 -3.70 10.72 -9.67
CA ALA A 252 -3.89 11.68 -10.75
C ALA A 252 -3.98 11.01 -12.13
N ALA A 253 -3.31 9.89 -12.35
CA ALA A 253 -3.42 9.06 -13.56
C ALA A 253 -4.64 8.11 -13.54
N GLY A 254 -5.38 8.03 -12.43
CA GLY A 254 -6.51 7.12 -12.26
C GLY A 254 -6.11 5.73 -11.73
N ASN A 255 -4.89 5.58 -11.22
CA ASN A 255 -4.38 4.37 -10.59
C ASN A 255 -4.46 4.51 -9.07
N LEU A 256 -4.87 3.45 -8.37
CA LEU A 256 -4.99 3.50 -6.91
C LEU A 256 -4.70 2.12 -6.29
N PRO A 257 -4.01 2.06 -5.14
CA PRO A 257 -3.91 0.85 -4.33
C PRO A 257 -5.31 0.37 -3.92
N ARG A 258 -5.56 -0.93 -4.07
CA ARG A 258 -6.83 -1.56 -3.72
C ARG A 258 -6.64 -2.94 -3.13
N ARG A 259 -7.47 -3.31 -2.15
CA ARG A 259 -7.50 -4.69 -1.64
C ARG A 259 -8.30 -5.59 -2.57
N CYS A 260 -7.70 -6.71 -2.97
CA CYS A 260 -8.38 -7.72 -3.76
C CYS A 260 -9.54 -8.33 -2.96
N ALA A 261 -10.74 -8.35 -3.52
CA ALA A 261 -11.92 -8.91 -2.84
C ALA A 261 -11.82 -10.42 -2.59
N HIS A 262 -10.95 -11.15 -3.31
CA HIS A 262 -10.74 -12.59 -3.13
C HIS A 262 -9.58 -12.89 -2.17
N CYS A 263 -8.34 -12.45 -2.47
CA CYS A 263 -7.16 -12.79 -1.66
C CYS A 263 -6.78 -11.77 -0.59
N ARG A 264 -7.50 -10.65 -0.51
CA ARG A 264 -7.29 -9.54 0.43
C ARG A 264 -5.96 -8.78 0.31
N ARG A 265 -5.07 -9.20 -0.59
CA ARG A 265 -3.79 -8.55 -0.84
C ARG A 265 -3.96 -7.26 -1.65
N TRP A 266 -3.03 -6.33 -1.46
CA TRP A 266 -3.04 -5.07 -2.20
C TRP A 266 -2.64 -5.28 -3.66
N PHE A 267 -3.22 -4.50 -4.56
CA PHE A 267 -2.87 -4.44 -5.97
C PHE A 267 -3.18 -3.06 -6.54
N LEU A 268 -2.50 -2.67 -7.61
CA LEU A 268 -2.78 -1.44 -8.32
C LEU A 268 -3.99 -1.62 -9.22
N ALA A 269 -5.06 -0.89 -8.91
CA ALA A 269 -6.21 -0.76 -9.82
C ALA A 269 -5.90 0.38 -10.80
N MET A 270 -5.81 0.08 -12.09
CA MET A 270 -5.39 1.02 -13.13
C MET A 270 -6.58 1.49 -13.98
N GLY A 271 -6.47 2.74 -14.49
CA GLY A 271 -7.37 3.26 -15.53
C GLY A 271 -8.81 3.50 -15.11
N GLY A 272 -9.09 3.70 -13.80
CA GLY A 272 -10.45 4.02 -13.32
C GLY A 272 -11.48 2.90 -13.45
N TYR A 273 -11.06 1.67 -13.76
CA TYR A 273 -11.94 0.51 -13.84
C TYR A 273 -12.34 0.02 -12.44
N ASP A 274 -13.61 -0.37 -12.27
CA ASP A 274 -14.09 -1.03 -11.04
C ASP A 274 -13.56 -2.48 -10.93
N THR A 275 -12.25 -2.64 -11.00
CA THR A 275 -11.56 -3.92 -10.87
C THR A 275 -11.48 -4.30 -9.39
N ARG A 276 -12.25 -5.30 -8.96
CA ARG A 276 -12.30 -5.76 -7.57
C ARG A 276 -11.28 -6.84 -7.25
N TYR A 277 -10.65 -7.42 -8.26
CA TYR A 277 -9.81 -8.61 -8.13
C TYR A 277 -8.47 -8.39 -8.83
N CYS A 278 -7.40 -8.83 -8.19
CA CYS A 278 -6.06 -8.82 -8.79
C CYS A 278 -5.88 -9.96 -9.80
N ASN A 279 -4.75 -9.93 -10.52
CA ASN A 279 -4.39 -10.96 -11.49
C ASN A 279 -3.49 -12.08 -10.90
N ARG A 280 -3.28 -12.11 -9.57
CA ARG A 280 -2.49 -13.18 -8.92
C ARG A 280 -3.16 -14.53 -9.07
N VAL A 281 -2.34 -15.56 -9.33
CA VAL A 281 -2.79 -16.94 -9.42
C VAL A 281 -3.23 -17.42 -8.02
N VAL A 282 -4.40 -18.08 -7.97
CA VAL A 282 -4.92 -18.66 -6.74
C VAL A 282 -4.34 -20.07 -6.57
N LEU A 283 -3.70 -20.31 -5.44
CA LEU A 283 -3.13 -21.63 -5.11
C LEU A 283 -4.21 -22.71 -5.15
N GLY A 284 -3.87 -23.90 -5.69
CA GLY A 284 -4.80 -25.01 -5.83
C GLY A 284 -5.81 -24.91 -6.98
N THR A 285 -5.68 -23.92 -7.87
CA THR A 285 -6.61 -23.71 -8.99
C THR A 285 -5.89 -23.75 -10.34
N ASN A 286 -5.49 -24.77 -10.90
CA ASN A 286 -4.92 -24.92 -12.27
C ASN A 286 -4.64 -23.58 -13.01
N GLY A 287 -3.87 -22.65 -12.38
CA GLY A 287 -3.49 -21.36 -12.94
C GLY A 287 -4.60 -20.29 -13.04
N LYS A 288 -5.74 -20.46 -12.38
CA LYS A 288 -6.79 -19.43 -12.37
C LYS A 288 -6.38 -18.24 -11.50
N THR A 289 -6.58 -17.02 -12.01
CA THR A 289 -6.32 -15.80 -11.27
C THR A 289 -7.47 -15.44 -10.32
N CYS A 290 -7.20 -14.61 -9.29
CA CYS A 290 -8.23 -14.05 -8.42
C CYS A 290 -9.37 -13.40 -9.21
N ARG A 291 -9.07 -12.75 -10.34
CA ARG A 291 -10.07 -12.16 -11.24
C ARG A 291 -11.02 -13.20 -11.82
N LYS A 292 -10.49 -14.34 -12.25
CA LYS A 292 -11.33 -15.43 -12.82
C LYS A 292 -12.16 -16.12 -11.74
N VAL A 293 -11.54 -16.42 -10.59
CA VAL A 293 -12.21 -17.09 -9.47
C VAL A 293 -13.30 -16.19 -8.88
N GLY A 294 -12.95 -14.94 -8.53
CA GLY A 294 -13.89 -14.01 -7.90
C GLY A 294 -15.03 -13.58 -8.83
N ALA A 295 -14.78 -13.43 -10.14
CA ALA A 295 -15.88 -13.17 -11.09
C ALA A 295 -16.87 -14.35 -11.15
N HIS A 296 -16.36 -15.57 -11.13
CA HIS A 296 -17.22 -16.77 -11.13
C HIS A 296 -18.02 -16.91 -9.82
N GLU A 297 -17.39 -16.64 -8.68
CA GLU A 297 -18.09 -16.64 -7.38
C GLU A 297 -19.21 -15.59 -7.33
N ARG A 298 -18.93 -14.37 -7.79
CA ARG A 298 -19.93 -13.31 -7.88
C ARG A 298 -21.10 -13.67 -8.80
N GLU A 299 -20.82 -14.27 -9.94
CA GLU A 299 -21.87 -14.74 -10.85
C GLU A 299 -22.72 -15.84 -10.21
N LYS A 300 -22.11 -16.81 -9.53
CA LYS A 300 -22.85 -17.82 -8.76
C LYS A 300 -23.73 -17.20 -7.66
N GLU A 301 -23.21 -16.18 -6.95
CA GLU A 301 -24.00 -15.49 -5.92
C GLU A 301 -25.17 -14.72 -6.52
N LYS A 302 -24.94 -14.02 -7.64
CA LYS A 302 -26.02 -13.34 -8.38
C LYS A 302 -27.11 -14.33 -8.81
N GLN A 303 -26.72 -15.47 -9.42
CA GLN A 303 -27.65 -16.52 -9.81
C GLN A 303 -28.42 -17.10 -8.61
N LYS A 304 -27.77 -17.28 -7.45
CA LYS A 304 -28.44 -17.70 -6.23
C LYS A 304 -29.47 -16.68 -5.74
N LYS A 305 -29.10 -15.40 -5.69
CA LYS A 305 -30.02 -14.33 -5.29
C LYS A 305 -31.22 -14.23 -6.26
N GLU A 306 -30.99 -14.29 -7.56
CA GLU A 306 -32.06 -14.28 -8.56
C GLU A 306 -32.98 -15.50 -8.41
N THR A 307 -32.41 -16.69 -8.20
CA THR A 307 -33.19 -17.90 -7.94
C THR A 307 -33.98 -17.77 -6.64
N ALA A 308 -33.37 -17.30 -5.56
CA ALA A 308 -34.05 -17.10 -4.28
C ALA A 308 -35.29 -16.18 -4.42
N VAL A 309 -35.09 -15.03 -5.08
CA VAL A 309 -36.18 -14.07 -5.29
C VAL A 309 -37.26 -14.61 -6.21
N ARG A 310 -36.87 -15.29 -7.29
CA ARG A 310 -37.82 -15.83 -8.25
C ARG A 310 -38.72 -16.92 -7.65
N GLU A 311 -38.13 -17.90 -6.96
CA GLU A 311 -38.90 -19.00 -6.36
C GLU A 311 -39.73 -18.49 -5.17
N TYR A 312 -39.23 -17.56 -4.35
CA TYR A 312 -40.01 -16.88 -3.33
C TYR A 312 -41.24 -16.15 -3.92
N LYS A 313 -41.07 -15.37 -4.98
CA LYS A 313 -42.19 -14.66 -5.64
C LYS A 313 -43.24 -15.64 -6.20
N ARG A 314 -42.81 -16.78 -6.76
CA ARG A 314 -43.72 -17.81 -7.22
C ARG A 314 -44.56 -18.36 -6.07
N THR A 315 -43.91 -18.71 -4.96
CA THR A 315 -44.60 -19.24 -3.77
C THR A 315 -45.53 -18.19 -3.16
N TYR A 316 -45.05 -16.95 -2.99
CA TYR A 316 -45.87 -15.85 -2.50
C TYR A 316 -47.14 -15.63 -3.33
N ASN A 317 -47.02 -15.61 -4.66
CA ASN A 317 -48.16 -15.45 -5.55
C ASN A 317 -49.14 -16.61 -5.47
N ARG A 318 -48.64 -17.87 -5.31
CA ARG A 318 -49.44 -19.09 -5.09
C ARG A 318 -50.21 -18.96 -3.79
N LEU A 319 -49.57 -18.60 -2.69
CA LEU A 319 -50.20 -18.39 -1.38
C LEU A 319 -51.25 -17.27 -1.43
N LYS A 320 -50.94 -16.17 -2.08
CA LYS A 320 -51.89 -15.07 -2.29
C LYS A 320 -53.13 -15.48 -3.05
N ALA A 321 -52.97 -16.31 -4.08
CA ALA A 321 -54.11 -16.86 -4.84
C ALA A 321 -54.96 -17.85 -4.01
N ARG A 322 -54.33 -18.70 -3.18
CA ARG A 322 -55.03 -19.65 -2.26
C ARG A 322 -55.84 -18.87 -1.23
N LYS A 323 -55.26 -17.77 -0.60
CA LYS A 323 -55.96 -16.88 0.30
C LYS A 323 -57.16 -16.24 -0.38
N ARG A 324 -56.99 -15.67 -1.58
CA ARG A 324 -58.08 -15.01 -2.32
C ARG A 324 -59.22 -15.95 -2.66
N ARG A 325 -58.93 -17.26 -2.84
CA ARG A 325 -59.94 -18.33 -3.11
C ARG A 325 -60.52 -18.93 -1.84
N GLY A 326 -60.21 -18.40 -0.65
CA GLY A 326 -60.68 -18.93 0.61
C GLY A 326 -60.15 -20.30 1.02
N ARG A 327 -59.02 -20.76 0.36
CA ARG A 327 -58.42 -22.09 0.62
C ARG A 327 -57.51 -22.11 1.83
N ILE A 328 -57.06 -20.94 2.30
CA ILE A 328 -56.26 -20.73 3.51
C ILE A 328 -56.75 -19.46 4.22
N THR A 329 -56.67 -19.46 5.55
CA THR A 329 -57.02 -18.30 6.39
C THR A 329 -55.99 -17.17 6.28
N VAL A 330 -56.31 -15.98 6.82
CA VAL A 330 -55.38 -14.83 6.87
C VAL A 330 -54.17 -15.21 7.73
N ASP A 331 -54.41 -15.84 8.88
CA ASP A 331 -53.34 -16.20 9.82
C ASP A 331 -52.43 -17.27 9.27
N GLU A 332 -53.00 -18.25 8.56
CA GLU A 332 -52.24 -19.29 7.88
C GLU A 332 -51.40 -18.72 6.74
N TRP A 333 -51.94 -17.79 5.95
CA TRP A 333 -51.20 -17.08 4.92
C TRP A 333 -50.02 -16.28 5.52
N ASN A 334 -50.24 -15.57 6.60
CA ASN A 334 -49.18 -14.78 7.29
C ASN A 334 -48.05 -15.71 7.75
N ARG A 335 -48.37 -16.84 8.41
CA ARG A 335 -47.37 -17.81 8.86
C ARG A 335 -46.59 -18.41 7.69
N GLN A 336 -47.25 -18.80 6.62
CA GLN A 336 -46.60 -19.42 5.46
C GLN A 336 -45.72 -18.41 4.69
N VAL A 337 -46.07 -17.11 4.64
CA VAL A 337 -45.25 -16.06 4.04
C VAL A 337 -44.01 -15.83 4.87
N VAL A 338 -44.08 -15.78 6.20
CA VAL A 338 -42.92 -15.67 7.08
C VAL A 338 -41.99 -16.87 6.90
N GLN A 339 -42.48 -18.09 6.92
CA GLN A 339 -41.69 -19.30 6.71
C GLN A 339 -41.01 -19.32 5.31
N ALA A 340 -41.72 -18.89 4.27
CA ALA A 340 -41.16 -18.79 2.94
C ALA A 340 -40.02 -17.69 2.88
N GLN A 341 -40.16 -16.63 3.64
CA GLN A 341 -39.11 -15.59 3.77
C GLN A 341 -37.89 -16.14 4.50
N GLU A 342 -38.07 -16.85 5.62
CA GLU A 342 -37.00 -17.50 6.37
C GLU A 342 -36.21 -18.50 5.51
N LEU A 343 -36.90 -19.31 4.70
CA LEU A 343 -36.28 -20.23 3.74
C LEU A 343 -35.47 -19.49 2.68
N LYS A 344 -35.95 -18.34 2.19
CA LYS A 344 -35.21 -17.49 1.27
C LYS A 344 -33.95 -16.96 1.90
N ASP A 345 -34.02 -16.51 3.14
CA ASP A 345 -32.88 -15.93 3.87
C ASP A 345 -31.85 -17.02 4.21
N ALA A 346 -32.27 -18.20 4.64
CA ALA A 346 -31.42 -19.36 4.87
C ALA A 346 -30.72 -19.85 3.57
N PHE A 347 -31.44 -19.90 2.44
CA PHE A 347 -30.83 -20.20 1.14
C PHE A 347 -29.82 -19.10 0.70
N THR A 348 -30.15 -17.85 0.91
CA THR A 348 -29.24 -16.73 0.61
C THR A 348 -27.98 -16.78 1.49
N ALA A 349 -28.12 -17.18 2.76
CA ALA A 349 -27.04 -17.40 3.73
C ALA A 349 -26.25 -18.71 3.49
N ARG A 350 -26.56 -19.49 2.45
CA ARG A 350 -25.92 -20.76 2.09
C ARG A 350 -26.15 -21.91 3.09
N GLN A 351 -27.16 -21.83 3.91
CA GLN A 351 -27.51 -22.87 4.90
C GLN A 351 -28.25 -24.05 4.31
N MET A 352 -28.67 -23.98 3.04
CA MET A 352 -29.33 -25.08 2.31
C MET A 352 -28.98 -25.05 0.82
N THR A 353 -29.19 -26.21 0.16
CA THR A 353 -28.99 -26.34 -1.29
C THR A 353 -30.18 -25.74 -2.06
N LYS A 354 -30.01 -25.52 -3.37
CA LYS A 354 -31.09 -25.05 -4.24
C LYS A 354 -32.24 -26.05 -4.31
N GLU A 355 -31.90 -27.33 -4.39
CA GLU A 355 -32.86 -28.46 -4.46
C GLU A 355 -33.73 -28.49 -3.19
N GLU A 356 -33.12 -28.41 -2.02
CA GLU A 356 -33.81 -28.35 -0.72
C GLU A 356 -34.71 -27.13 -0.60
N TYR A 357 -34.21 -25.95 -1.01
CA TYR A 357 -34.96 -24.70 -0.99
C TYR A 357 -36.22 -24.79 -1.85
N VAL A 358 -36.10 -25.23 -3.10
CA VAL A 358 -37.25 -25.39 -4.01
C VAL A 358 -38.22 -26.46 -3.51
N LYS A 359 -37.73 -27.59 -2.98
CA LYS A 359 -38.56 -28.64 -2.39
C LYS A 359 -39.40 -28.08 -1.25
N LYS A 360 -38.78 -27.43 -0.26
CA LYS A 360 -39.49 -26.85 0.90
C LYS A 360 -40.49 -25.77 0.50
N LEU A 361 -40.17 -24.94 -0.49
CA LEU A 361 -41.11 -23.95 -1.02
C LEU A 361 -42.31 -24.55 -1.74
N ASN A 362 -42.17 -25.76 -2.28
CA ASN A 362 -43.29 -26.46 -2.94
C ASN A 362 -44.23 -27.17 -1.97
N GLU A 363 -43.85 -27.32 -0.71
CA GLU A 363 -44.68 -27.89 0.37
C GLU A 363 -45.78 -26.91 0.84
N PHE A 364 -45.66 -25.64 0.52
CA PHE A 364 -46.70 -24.63 0.75
C PHE A 364 -47.83 -24.75 -0.32
#